data_c55cb91ba23056f39b513de3e008aa6b
#
_entry.id   c55cb91ba23056f39b513de3e008aa6b
#
_cell.length_a   1.000
_cell.length_b   1.000
_cell.length_c   1.000
_cell.angle_alpha   90.00
_cell.angle_beta   90.00
_cell.angle_gamma   90.00
#
_symmetry.space_group_name_H-M   'P 1'
#
loop_
_entity.id
_entity.type
_entity.pdbx_description
1 polymer ?
#
loop_
_entity_poly.entity_id
_entity_poly.type
_entity_poly.pdbx_seq_one_letter_code
_entity_poly.pdbx_strand_id
1 'polypeptide(L)' 'MPIGTVKFFNDQKGYGFIQPDEGGNDAFVHITAVERAGMHTLQKDQRVTYELEQDRRGKMSAVNLQSA' A
#
# COMPACT_ATOMS: atom_id res chain seq x y z
N MET A 1 -0.38 -11.27 -8.20
CA MET A 1 -0.47 -10.07 -7.34
C MET A 1 0.86 -9.84 -6.64
N PRO A 2 1.39 -8.63 -6.70
CA PRO A 2 2.64 -8.35 -6.00
C PRO A 2 2.47 -8.46 -4.49
N ILE A 3 3.55 -8.82 -3.83
CA ILE A 3 3.64 -8.86 -2.37
C ILE A 3 4.68 -7.85 -1.93
N GLY A 4 4.43 -7.15 -0.85
CA GLY A 4 5.38 -6.22 -0.29
C GLY A 4 5.27 -6.11 1.21
N THR A 5 6.16 -5.32 1.77
CA THR A 5 6.23 -5.04 3.20
C THR A 5 5.96 -3.56 3.42
N VAL A 6 5.08 -3.24 4.34
CA VAL A 6 4.77 -1.86 4.67
C VAL A 6 6.00 -1.22 5.31
N LYS A 7 6.53 -0.16 4.71
CA LYS A 7 7.64 0.59 5.27
C LYS A 7 7.16 1.47 6.42
N PHE A 8 6.09 2.19 6.19
CA PHE A 8 5.40 2.94 7.23
C PHE A 8 4.01 3.30 6.74
N PHE A 9 3.15 3.64 7.65
CA PHE A 9 1.83 4.16 7.33
C PHE A 9 1.46 5.22 8.36
N ASN A 10 1.03 6.38 7.89
CA ASN A 10 0.60 7.48 8.75
C ASN A 10 -0.91 7.64 8.60
N ASP A 11 -1.66 7.14 9.57
CA ASP A 11 -3.12 7.17 9.52
C ASP A 11 -3.68 8.59 9.74
N GLN A 12 -2.91 9.47 10.35
CA GLN A 12 -3.33 10.85 10.52
C GLN A 12 -3.25 11.62 9.20
N LYS A 13 -2.20 11.40 8.43
CA LYS A 13 -2.06 12.01 7.10
C LYS A 13 -2.76 11.21 6.02
N GLY A 14 -3.07 9.95 6.29
CA GLY A 14 -3.82 9.11 5.39
C GLY A 14 -3.04 8.50 4.25
N TYR A 15 -1.75 8.20 4.45
CA TYR A 15 -0.95 7.57 3.41
C TYR A 15 0.22 6.79 4.00
N GLY A 16 0.80 5.94 3.18
CA GLY A 16 1.99 5.20 3.54
C GLY A 16 2.67 4.65 2.31
N PHE A 17 3.69 3.82 2.53
CA PHE A 17 4.46 3.21 1.45
C PHE A 17 4.66 1.74 1.72
N ILE A 18 4.61 0.95 0.63
CA ILE A 18 4.88 -0.49 0.66
C ILE A 18 6.12 -0.74 -0.18
N GLN A 19 7.09 -1.44 0.38
CA GLN A 19 8.28 -1.83 -0.36
C GLN A 19 8.01 -3.17 -1.04
N PRO A 20 8.02 -3.24 -2.39
CA PRO A 20 7.80 -4.50 -3.08
C PRO A 20 8.90 -5.50 -2.78
N ASP A 21 8.53 -6.78 -2.65
CA ASP A 21 9.51 -7.86 -2.44
C ASP A 21 10.48 -7.98 -3.62
N GLU A 22 10.00 -7.68 -4.82
CA GLU A 22 10.84 -7.74 -6.01
C GLU A 22 11.84 -6.59 -6.11
N GLY A 23 11.75 -5.63 -5.20
CA GLY A 23 12.57 -4.44 -5.25
C GLY A 23 11.95 -3.36 -6.12
N GLY A 24 12.72 -2.30 -6.37
CA GLY A 24 12.24 -1.18 -7.16
C GLY A 24 11.67 -0.07 -6.28
N ASN A 25 10.86 0.79 -6.89
CA ASN A 25 10.29 1.94 -6.20
C ASN A 25 9.18 1.51 -5.25
N ASP A 26 9.08 2.22 -4.12
CA ASP A 26 8.02 1.97 -3.15
C ASP A 26 6.66 2.27 -3.78
N ALA A 27 5.66 1.48 -3.40
CA ALA A 27 4.29 1.71 -3.82
C ALA A 27 3.61 2.63 -2.82
N PHE A 28 2.99 3.70 -3.32
CA PHE A 28 2.20 4.60 -2.47
C PHE A 28 0.87 3.94 -2.13
N VAL A 29 0.44 4.07 -0.89
CA VAL A 29 -0.87 3.57 -0.46
C VAL A 29 -1.63 4.68 0.26
N HIS A 30 -2.86 4.93 -0.16
CA HIS A 30 -3.73 5.92 0.47
C HIS A 30 -4.68 5.22 1.43
N ILE A 31 -5.12 5.95 2.46
CA ILE A 31 -6.00 5.38 3.48
C ILE A 31 -7.32 4.86 2.89
N THR A 32 -7.78 5.45 1.79
CA THR A 32 -9.00 4.96 1.14
C THR A 32 -8.84 3.53 0.65
N ALA A 33 -7.64 3.16 0.16
CA ALA A 33 -7.36 1.79 -0.26
C ALA A 33 -7.37 0.84 0.94
N VAL A 34 -6.85 1.29 2.07
CA VAL A 34 -6.87 0.51 3.31
C VAL A 34 -8.30 0.27 3.77
N GLU A 35 -9.11 1.30 3.77
CA GLU A 35 -10.51 1.21 4.19
C GLU A 35 -11.31 0.30 3.26
N ARG A 36 -11.08 0.38 1.96
CA ARG A 36 -11.76 -0.48 0.98
C ARG A 36 -11.40 -1.94 1.18
N ALA A 37 -10.23 -2.21 1.72
CA ALA A 37 -9.80 -3.58 2.02
C ALA A 37 -10.36 -4.10 3.34
N GLY A 38 -11.14 -3.28 4.05
CA GLY A 38 -11.70 -3.65 5.34
C GLY A 38 -10.72 -3.50 6.49
N MET A 39 -9.63 -2.78 6.27
CA MET A 39 -8.63 -2.52 7.29
C MET A 39 -8.78 -1.09 7.82
N HIS A 40 -8.27 -0.82 9.00
CA HIS A 40 -8.28 0.54 9.55
C HIS A 40 -6.96 1.25 9.36
N THR A 41 -5.86 0.49 9.38
CA THR A 41 -4.52 1.03 9.26
C THR A 41 -3.58 -0.08 8.83
N LEU A 42 -2.37 0.29 8.45
CA LEU A 42 -1.31 -0.66 8.18
C LEU A 42 -0.20 -0.46 9.20
N GLN A 43 0.40 -1.54 9.64
CA GLN A 43 1.50 -1.48 10.60
C GLN A 43 2.83 -1.62 9.88
N LYS A 44 3.87 -1.04 10.47
CA LYS A 44 5.22 -1.18 9.95
C LYS A 44 5.60 -2.66 9.88
N ASP A 45 6.24 -3.02 8.79
CA ASP A 45 6.70 -4.40 8.51
C ASP A 45 5.56 -5.40 8.25
N GLN A 46 4.32 -4.91 8.12
CA GLN A 46 3.21 -5.78 7.76
C GLN A 46 3.34 -6.24 6.32
N ARG A 47 3.09 -7.53 6.09
CA ARG A 47 3.14 -8.12 4.76
C ARG A 47 1.75 -8.04 4.12
N VAL A 48 1.69 -7.53 2.90
CA VAL A 48 0.42 -7.38 2.18
C VAL A 48 0.59 -7.77 0.72
N THR A 49 -0.48 -8.27 0.13
CA THR A 49 -0.60 -8.35 -1.32
C THR A 49 -1.40 -7.15 -1.80
N TYR A 50 -1.13 -6.71 -3.02
CA TYR A 50 -1.78 -5.53 -3.55
C TYR A 50 -1.70 -5.54 -5.06
N GLU A 51 -2.47 -4.65 -5.68
CA GLU A 51 -2.36 -4.36 -7.10
C GLU A 51 -1.88 -2.93 -7.26
N LEU A 52 -1.22 -2.66 -8.38
CA LEU A 52 -0.76 -1.32 -8.68
C LEU A 52 -1.70 -0.67 -9.68
N GLU A 53 -2.08 0.56 -9.40
CA GLU A 53 -2.94 1.35 -10.27
C GLU A 53 -2.32 2.72 -10.46
N GLN A 54 -2.27 3.18 -11.69
CA GLN A 54 -1.73 4.51 -12.00
C GLN A 54 -2.82 5.56 -11.78
N ASP A 55 -2.50 6.59 -11.00
CA ASP A 55 -3.43 7.68 -10.76
C ASP A 55 -3.36 8.71 -11.91
N ARG A 56 -4.14 9.80 -11.76
CA ARG A 56 -4.22 10.84 -12.79
C ARG A 56 -2.88 11.56 -13.02
N ARG A 57 -2.00 11.52 -12.02
CA ARG A 57 -0.69 12.18 -12.09
C ARG A 57 0.40 11.23 -12.59
N GLY A 58 0.04 10.00 -12.90
CA GLY A 58 1.01 9.01 -13.32
C GLY A 58 1.70 8.28 -12.17
N LYS A 59 1.28 8.51 -10.93
CA LYS A 59 1.84 7.79 -9.79
C LYS A 59 1.18 6.43 -9.63
N MET A 60 2.00 5.45 -9.29
CA MET A 60 1.49 4.12 -9.00
C MET A 60 1.05 4.04 -7.55
N SER A 61 -0.18 3.61 -7.35
CA SER A 61 -0.76 3.45 -6.02
C SER A 61 -1.14 2.00 -5.79
N ALA A 62 -0.97 1.54 -4.54
CA ALA A 62 -1.40 0.20 -4.17
C ALA A 62 -2.90 0.21 -3.90
N VAL A 63 -3.60 -0.75 -4.48
CA VAL A 63 -5.05 -0.92 -4.30
C VAL A 63 -5.33 -2.41 -4.07
N ASN A 64 -6.55 -2.73 -3.68
CA ASN A 64 -7.00 -4.11 -3.45
C ASN A 64 -6.06 -4.84 -2.48
N LEU A 65 -5.80 -4.20 -1.34
CA LEU A 65 -4.89 -4.73 -0.33
C LEU A 65 -5.47 -5.96 0.35
N GLN A 66 -4.62 -6.93 0.61
CA GLN A 66 -4.98 -8.11 1.39
C GLN A 66 -3.81 -8.50 2.26
N SER A 67 -4.09 -9.08 3.42
CA SER A 67 -3.04 -9.62 4.27
C SER A 67 -2.35 -10.79 3.57
N ALA A 68 -1.04 -10.77 3.59
CA ALA A 68 -0.27 -11.84 2.97
C ALA A 68 -0.01 -12.96 3.96
#